data_95a9efef1a29b65a496dbf5592f1875a
#
_entry.id   95a9efef1a29b65a496dbf5592f1875a
#
_cell.length_a   1.000
_cell.length_b   1.000
_cell.length_c   1.000
_cell.angle_alpha   90.00
_cell.angle_beta   90.00
_cell.angle_gamma   90.00
#
_symmetry.space_group_name_H-M   'P 1'
#
loop_
_entity.id
_entity.type
_entity.pdbx_description
1 polymer ?
#
loop_
_entity_poly.entity_id
_entity_poly.type
_entity_poly.pdbx_seq_one_letter_code
_entity_poly.pdbx_strand_id
1 'polypeptide(L)'
;MNKMKRIFFFLFLFLPLLANSQGYEELYDGDDASVLREYVAASSARKNEESLSEYISGAMSETGVDVFGSDSYTHFGIRRPQGDTVTFRNVVGGLAGYGKDVRNHYIVVGSRLSADNATGLAVLLRLAGKLCRSRELLRHSIIFAAFGGSSESDAGSWYFLNRAFTDVPQIDAYVGLDYFDNPNRGFFMYSGSNADMDRLAKRLQNTMQAAQPVICAQEPAQSDHRSFQALEIPSAFFTTAGPGTTYRAGIDPLEFDELSRQCEYLYNYVLALDAAPAPSYYPREIQEIPTVPFEDCDVKPSFLGVRNPSYFLAKWVYTYLRYPQYALDNGIQGSVLVEFVIDEKGHVGSVKAVRGPHSSLEDEAVRVVSASPDWKPGLVSGKPVRTELSLLVDFRLEKKKHKRK
;
A
#
# COMPACT_ATOMS: atom_id res chain seq x y z
N MET A 1 65.55 -19.53 -3.83
CA MET A 1 64.33 -20.30 -4.02
C MET A 1 63.20 -19.54 -3.33
N ASN A 2 62.57 -18.62 -4.08
CA ASN A 2 61.62 -17.65 -3.57
C ASN A 2 60.22 -18.26 -3.56
N LYS A 3 59.60 -18.37 -2.38
CA LYS A 3 58.17 -18.59 -2.22
C LYS A 3 57.43 -17.26 -2.34
N MET A 4 56.86 -17.05 -3.49
CA MET A 4 55.91 -15.93 -3.72
C MET A 4 54.61 -16.24 -2.99
N LYS A 5 54.33 -15.51 -1.90
CA LYS A 5 53.01 -15.44 -1.27
C LYS A 5 52.06 -14.70 -2.20
N ARG A 6 51.11 -15.41 -2.77
CA ARG A 6 49.97 -14.79 -3.45
C ARG A 6 49.05 -14.13 -2.38
N ILE A 7 49.13 -12.84 -2.24
CA ILE A 7 48.17 -12.03 -1.53
C ILE A 7 46.98 -11.91 -2.47
N PHE A 8 45.91 -12.59 -2.14
CA PHE A 8 44.59 -12.29 -2.74
C PHE A 8 44.08 -10.98 -2.15
N PHE A 9 44.29 -9.89 -2.89
CA PHE A 9 43.58 -8.64 -2.68
C PHE A 9 42.13 -8.87 -3.13
N PHE A 10 41.23 -9.08 -2.19
CA PHE A 10 39.80 -8.91 -2.44
C PHE A 10 39.56 -7.42 -2.63
N LEU A 11 39.68 -6.97 -3.86
CA LEU A 11 39.20 -5.66 -4.29
C LEU A 11 37.66 -5.76 -4.21
N PHE A 12 37.08 -5.27 -3.12
CA PHE A 12 35.68 -4.89 -3.08
C PHE A 12 35.53 -3.73 -4.05
N LEU A 13 35.33 -4.06 -5.30
CA LEU A 13 34.76 -3.15 -6.27
C LEU A 13 33.37 -2.81 -5.75
N PHE A 14 33.23 -1.60 -5.24
CA PHE A 14 32.01 -0.88 -5.32
C PHE A 14 31.65 -0.82 -6.82
N LEU A 15 30.99 -1.85 -7.31
CA LEU A 15 30.29 -1.77 -8.58
C LEU A 15 29.21 -0.73 -8.37
N PRO A 16 29.30 0.43 -9.03
CA PRO A 16 28.11 1.22 -9.22
C PRO A 16 27.14 0.25 -9.89
N LEU A 17 25.93 0.13 -9.37
CA LEU A 17 24.80 -0.50 -10.04
C LEU A 17 24.50 0.29 -11.34
N LEU A 18 25.42 0.18 -12.30
CA LEU A 18 25.21 0.48 -13.70
C LEU A 18 24.71 -0.84 -14.30
N ALA A 19 23.41 -1.05 -14.12
CA ALA A 19 22.70 -2.13 -14.73
C ALA A 19 22.78 -2.01 -16.25
N ASN A 20 23.48 -2.94 -16.84
CA ASN A 20 23.14 -3.38 -18.19
C ASN A 20 21.77 -4.07 -18.08
N SER A 21 20.82 -3.61 -18.86
CA SER A 21 19.44 -4.14 -18.94
C SER A 21 19.33 -5.65 -19.21
N GLN A 22 20.41 -6.32 -19.55
CA GLN A 22 20.48 -7.77 -19.74
C GLN A 22 20.68 -8.56 -18.45
N GLY A 23 21.12 -7.95 -17.32
CA GLY A 23 21.35 -8.65 -16.06
C GLY A 23 20.10 -8.80 -15.19
N TYR A 24 19.02 -8.09 -15.48
CA TYR A 24 17.78 -8.15 -14.70
C TYR A 24 16.80 -9.21 -15.19
N GLU A 25 16.88 -9.64 -16.45
CA GLU A 25 16.04 -10.73 -16.97
C GLU A 25 16.41 -12.10 -16.37
N GLU A 26 17.66 -12.29 -15.93
CA GLU A 26 18.10 -13.56 -15.32
C GLU A 26 17.66 -13.71 -13.84
N LEU A 27 17.23 -12.62 -13.16
CA LEU A 27 16.72 -12.66 -11.79
C LEU A 27 15.19 -12.81 -11.73
N TYR A 28 14.51 -12.69 -12.85
CA TYR A 28 13.08 -12.94 -12.96
C TYR A 28 12.86 -14.47 -12.93
N ASP A 29 12.64 -14.99 -11.75
CA ASP A 29 12.21 -16.38 -11.54
C ASP A 29 10.76 -16.47 -12.06
N GLY A 30 10.58 -17.00 -13.26
CA GLY A 30 9.28 -17.16 -13.90
C GLY A 30 8.26 -17.98 -13.10
N ASP A 31 8.68 -18.51 -11.97
CA ASP A 31 7.86 -19.23 -11.00
C ASP A 31 7.19 -18.32 -9.96
N ASP A 32 7.57 -17.02 -9.86
CA ASP A 32 7.03 -16.09 -8.87
C ASP A 32 5.51 -15.95 -8.97
N ALA A 33 4.97 -15.86 -10.18
CA ALA A 33 3.52 -15.73 -10.40
C ALA A 33 2.76 -16.98 -9.97
N SER A 34 3.33 -18.17 -10.17
CA SER A 34 2.76 -19.45 -9.74
C SER A 34 2.71 -19.55 -8.21
N VAL A 35 3.81 -19.24 -7.54
CA VAL A 35 3.93 -19.27 -6.08
C VAL A 35 2.99 -18.22 -5.44
N LEU A 36 2.92 -17.01 -5.97
CA LEU A 36 1.99 -15.97 -5.49
C LEU A 36 0.54 -16.43 -5.64
N ARG A 37 0.18 -17.07 -6.76
CA ARG A 37 -1.16 -17.63 -6.98
C ARG A 37 -1.52 -18.68 -5.94
N GLU A 38 -0.59 -19.58 -5.61
CA GLU A 38 -0.79 -20.61 -4.59
C GLU A 38 -1.02 -19.97 -3.21
N TYR A 39 -0.17 -19.02 -2.80
CA TYR A 39 -0.31 -18.33 -1.52
C TYR A 39 -1.63 -17.56 -1.41
N VAL A 40 -2.04 -16.85 -2.46
CA VAL A 40 -3.32 -16.13 -2.48
C VAL A 40 -4.48 -17.10 -2.35
N ALA A 41 -4.51 -18.17 -3.15
CA ALA A 41 -5.60 -19.15 -3.11
C ALA A 41 -5.70 -19.82 -1.73
N ALA A 42 -4.57 -20.21 -1.16
CA ALA A 42 -4.53 -20.85 0.14
C ALA A 42 -4.95 -19.88 1.28
N SER A 43 -4.52 -18.62 1.26
CA SER A 43 -4.90 -17.61 2.25
C SER A 43 -6.39 -17.25 2.16
N SER A 44 -6.90 -17.00 0.96
CA SER A 44 -8.32 -16.67 0.72
C SER A 44 -9.29 -17.79 1.13
N ALA A 45 -8.84 -19.03 1.12
CA ALA A 45 -9.67 -20.18 1.51
C ALA A 45 -9.89 -20.29 3.04
N ARG A 46 -9.14 -19.54 3.86
CA ARG A 46 -9.23 -19.57 5.34
C ARG A 46 -10.34 -18.65 5.81
N LYS A 47 -11.25 -19.17 6.63
CA LYS A 47 -12.48 -18.47 7.04
C LYS A 47 -12.31 -17.65 8.32
N ASN A 48 -11.27 -17.90 9.10
CA ASN A 48 -11.02 -17.22 10.37
C ASN A 48 -9.52 -16.99 10.58
N GLU A 49 -9.21 -16.06 11.48
CA GLU A 49 -7.83 -15.68 11.80
C GLU A 49 -6.99 -16.85 12.35
N GLU A 50 -7.59 -17.78 13.08
CA GLU A 50 -6.90 -18.95 13.61
C GLU A 50 -6.35 -19.85 12.50
N SER A 51 -7.21 -20.34 11.62
CA SER A 51 -6.80 -21.19 10.51
C SER A 51 -5.87 -20.48 9.52
N LEU A 52 -6.02 -19.16 9.39
CA LEU A 52 -5.13 -18.35 8.57
C LEU A 52 -3.75 -18.20 9.24
N SER A 53 -3.70 -17.95 10.56
CA SER A 53 -2.43 -17.86 11.29
C SER A 53 -1.64 -19.17 11.28
N GLU A 54 -2.32 -20.32 11.40
CA GLU A 54 -1.70 -21.64 11.27
C GLU A 54 -1.09 -21.85 9.88
N TYR A 55 -1.83 -21.48 8.83
CA TYR A 55 -1.32 -21.59 7.46
C TYR A 55 -0.12 -20.67 7.23
N ILE A 56 -0.20 -19.38 7.60
CA ILE A 56 0.90 -18.43 7.42
C ILE A 56 2.13 -18.84 8.22
N SER A 57 1.94 -19.38 9.42
CA SER A 57 3.01 -19.94 10.25
C SER A 57 3.73 -21.11 9.56
N GLY A 58 2.97 -22.05 9.00
CA GLY A 58 3.52 -23.17 8.24
C GLY A 58 4.26 -22.71 6.98
N ALA A 59 3.64 -21.84 6.18
CA ALA A 59 4.24 -21.29 4.98
C ALA A 59 5.51 -20.47 5.28
N MET A 60 5.53 -19.70 6.36
CA MET A 60 6.70 -18.94 6.81
C MET A 60 7.86 -19.89 7.16
N SER A 61 7.57 -20.99 7.87
CA SER A 61 8.55 -22.05 8.17
C SER A 61 9.13 -22.67 6.88
N GLU A 62 8.29 -22.94 5.89
CA GLU A 62 8.71 -23.50 4.60
C GLU A 62 9.62 -22.55 3.81
N THR A 63 9.51 -21.24 4.00
CA THR A 63 10.43 -20.27 3.38
C THR A 63 11.84 -20.29 3.95
N GLY A 64 12.04 -20.93 5.10
CA GLY A 64 13.31 -20.99 5.82
C GLY A 64 13.58 -19.79 6.73
N VAL A 65 12.57 -18.98 7.00
CA VAL A 65 12.61 -17.90 8.01
C VAL A 65 12.57 -18.53 9.41
N ASP A 66 13.36 -18.01 10.34
CA ASP A 66 13.43 -18.53 11.70
C ASP A 66 12.26 -17.97 12.56
N VAL A 67 11.87 -18.72 13.59
CA VAL A 67 10.95 -18.23 14.63
C VAL A 67 11.55 -17.03 15.32
N PHE A 68 10.76 -15.99 15.55
CA PHE A 68 11.24 -14.76 16.16
C PHE A 68 10.52 -14.46 17.49
N GLY A 69 11.29 -14.26 18.55
CA GLY A 69 10.80 -13.77 19.83
C GLY A 69 10.07 -14.76 20.74
N SER A 70 9.85 -16.00 20.28
CA SER A 70 9.20 -17.07 21.07
C SER A 70 9.51 -18.46 20.53
N ASP A 71 8.96 -19.51 21.14
CA ASP A 71 9.07 -20.89 20.60
C ASP A 71 8.09 -21.19 19.45
N SER A 72 7.30 -20.20 19.05
CA SER A 72 6.28 -20.31 17.99
C SER A 72 6.21 -19.04 17.15
N TYR A 73 5.90 -19.18 15.85
CA TYR A 73 5.62 -18.04 14.99
C TYR A 73 4.36 -17.28 15.42
N THR A 74 3.40 -17.94 16.06
CA THR A 74 2.11 -17.34 16.40
C THR A 74 2.11 -16.76 17.81
N HIS A 75 1.86 -15.46 17.92
CA HIS A 75 1.68 -14.76 19.16
C HIS A 75 0.20 -14.41 19.34
N PHE A 76 -0.39 -14.82 20.46
CA PHE A 76 -1.76 -14.48 20.82
C PHE A 76 -1.77 -13.26 21.75
N GLY A 77 -2.64 -12.30 21.47
CA GLY A 77 -2.77 -11.09 22.28
C GLY A 77 -4.21 -10.66 22.49
N ILE A 78 -4.38 -9.77 23.47
CA ILE A 78 -5.65 -9.13 23.81
C ILE A 78 -5.41 -7.62 23.93
N ARG A 79 -6.19 -6.82 23.23
CA ARG A 79 -6.24 -5.37 23.37
C ARG A 79 -7.63 -4.93 23.80
N ARG A 80 -7.70 -3.91 24.65
CA ARG A 80 -8.98 -3.30 25.11
C ARG A 80 -8.98 -1.82 24.75
N PRO A 81 -9.23 -1.44 23.50
CA PRO A 81 -9.44 -0.06 23.15
C PRO A 81 -10.82 0.38 23.62
N GLN A 82 -10.92 1.44 24.39
CA GLN A 82 -12.17 2.11 24.78
C GLN A 82 -13.32 1.22 25.32
N GLY A 83 -12.97 0.12 26.01
CA GLY A 83 -13.95 -0.77 26.62
C GLY A 83 -14.24 -2.07 25.86
N ASP A 84 -13.94 -2.14 24.57
CA ASP A 84 -14.08 -3.37 23.80
C ASP A 84 -12.83 -4.26 23.94
N THR A 85 -13.05 -5.58 23.88
CA THR A 85 -11.97 -6.57 23.94
C THR A 85 -11.76 -7.15 22.54
N VAL A 86 -10.59 -6.90 21.96
CA VAL A 86 -10.16 -7.48 20.69
C VAL A 86 -9.12 -8.55 20.98
N THR A 87 -9.39 -9.77 20.52
CA THR A 87 -8.44 -10.88 20.52
C THR A 87 -7.84 -11.00 19.11
N PHE A 88 -6.56 -11.31 19.02
CA PHE A 88 -5.88 -11.42 17.73
C PHE A 88 -4.70 -12.39 17.83
N ARG A 89 -4.21 -12.79 16.67
CA ARG A 89 -2.97 -13.56 16.50
C ARG A 89 -2.03 -12.81 15.58
N ASN A 90 -0.76 -12.68 15.98
CA ASN A 90 0.31 -12.24 15.08
C ASN A 90 1.14 -13.44 14.68
N VAL A 91 1.59 -13.50 13.43
CA VAL A 91 2.59 -14.47 12.99
C VAL A 91 3.88 -13.70 12.72
N VAL A 92 4.96 -14.04 13.44
CA VAL A 92 6.21 -13.29 13.42
C VAL A 92 7.39 -14.24 13.19
N GLY A 93 8.17 -13.97 12.16
CA GLY A 93 9.41 -14.67 11.87
C GLY A 93 10.54 -13.68 11.60
N GLY A 94 11.78 -14.13 11.55
CA GLY A 94 12.92 -13.25 11.35
C GLY A 94 14.08 -13.89 10.61
N LEU A 95 14.92 -13.05 10.04
CA LEU A 95 16.22 -13.38 9.47
C LEU A 95 17.29 -12.56 10.16
N ALA A 96 18.31 -13.22 10.69
CA ALA A 96 19.43 -12.52 11.31
C ALA A 96 20.29 -11.83 10.26
N GLY A 97 20.63 -10.58 10.52
CA GLY A 97 21.57 -9.80 9.71
C GLY A 97 23.04 -10.11 10.04
N TYR A 98 23.93 -9.75 9.11
CA TYR A 98 25.37 -9.98 9.22
C TYR A 98 26.19 -8.69 9.36
N GLY A 99 25.54 -7.51 9.30
CA GLY A 99 26.21 -6.22 9.48
C GLY A 99 26.71 -6.02 10.90
N LYS A 100 28.01 -5.81 11.10
CA LYS A 100 28.61 -5.69 12.44
C LYS A 100 27.97 -4.63 13.31
N ASP A 101 27.58 -3.52 12.70
CA ASP A 101 27.07 -2.34 13.40
C ASP A 101 25.53 -2.32 13.48
N VAL A 102 24.84 -3.04 12.60
CA VAL A 102 23.37 -2.96 12.43
C VAL A 102 22.63 -4.29 12.52
N ARG A 103 23.31 -5.40 12.79
CA ARG A 103 22.65 -6.71 12.93
C ARG A 103 21.63 -6.80 14.07
N ASN A 104 21.77 -5.95 15.08
CA ASN A 104 20.83 -5.84 16.21
C ASN A 104 19.78 -4.73 15.95
N HIS A 105 19.77 -4.16 14.77
CA HIS A 105 18.76 -3.25 14.28
C HIS A 105 17.84 -3.97 13.32
N TYR A 106 16.60 -3.54 13.23
CA TYR A 106 15.54 -4.28 12.57
C TYR A 106 14.87 -3.45 11.49
N ILE A 107 14.67 -4.07 10.34
CA ILE A 107 13.66 -3.63 9.37
C ILE A 107 12.48 -4.58 9.51
N VAL A 108 11.30 -4.04 9.82
CA VAL A 108 10.08 -4.83 9.93
C VAL A 108 9.32 -4.76 8.60
N VAL A 109 9.04 -5.93 8.02
CA VAL A 109 8.19 -6.07 6.83
C VAL A 109 6.89 -6.71 7.30
N GLY A 110 5.78 -5.98 7.17
CA GLY A 110 4.52 -6.40 7.76
C GLY A 110 3.34 -6.40 6.80
N SER A 111 2.35 -7.22 7.10
CA SER A 111 1.10 -7.29 6.36
C SER A 111 -0.04 -7.62 7.33
N ARG A 112 -1.26 -7.22 7.01
CA ARG A 112 -2.44 -7.56 7.79
C ARG A 112 -2.79 -9.03 7.66
N LEU A 113 -3.00 -9.72 8.79
CA LEU A 113 -3.42 -11.12 8.85
C LEU A 113 -4.96 -11.20 8.66
N SER A 114 -5.39 -11.14 7.43
CA SER A 114 -6.81 -11.24 7.07
C SER A 114 -6.99 -11.92 5.71
N ALA A 115 -8.08 -12.68 5.55
CA ALA A 115 -8.36 -13.39 4.31
C ALA A 115 -8.70 -12.44 3.14
N ASP A 116 -9.21 -11.25 3.43
CA ASP A 116 -9.45 -10.20 2.44
C ASP A 116 -8.15 -9.49 2.01
N ASN A 117 -7.05 -9.68 2.74
CA ASN A 117 -5.70 -9.24 2.39
C ASN A 117 -4.80 -10.40 1.93
N ALA A 118 -5.36 -11.43 1.31
CA ALA A 118 -4.60 -12.60 0.88
C ALA A 118 -3.44 -12.27 -0.06
N THR A 119 -3.58 -11.24 -0.89
CA THR A 119 -2.54 -10.75 -1.80
C THR A 119 -1.37 -10.11 -1.05
N GLY A 120 -1.63 -9.30 -0.02
CA GLY A 120 -0.58 -8.75 0.85
C GLY A 120 0.19 -9.83 1.60
N LEU A 121 -0.52 -10.83 2.13
CA LEU A 121 0.10 -12.00 2.78
C LEU A 121 0.94 -12.83 1.81
N ALA A 122 0.48 -13.01 0.57
CA ALA A 122 1.24 -13.71 -0.45
C ALA A 122 2.54 -12.99 -0.80
N VAL A 123 2.50 -11.65 -0.94
CA VAL A 123 3.69 -10.82 -1.17
C VAL A 123 4.65 -10.91 0.03
N LEU A 124 4.14 -10.85 1.27
CA LEU A 124 4.95 -11.01 2.49
C LEU A 124 5.72 -12.35 2.48
N LEU A 125 5.03 -13.47 2.25
CA LEU A 125 5.64 -14.80 2.21
C LEU A 125 6.66 -14.94 1.07
N ARG A 126 6.34 -14.38 -0.10
CA ARG A 126 7.27 -14.41 -1.24
C ARG A 126 8.53 -13.62 -0.96
N LEU A 127 8.41 -12.41 -0.38
CA LEU A 127 9.55 -11.62 0.05
C LEU A 127 10.38 -12.33 1.11
N ALA A 128 9.74 -12.96 2.09
CA ALA A 128 10.42 -13.77 3.11
C ALA A 128 11.29 -14.86 2.49
N GLY A 129 10.75 -15.63 1.53
CA GLY A 129 11.49 -16.65 0.83
C GLY A 129 12.62 -16.11 -0.05
N LYS A 130 12.41 -14.98 -0.76
CA LYS A 130 13.46 -14.34 -1.58
C LYS A 130 14.60 -13.82 -0.70
N LEU A 131 14.29 -13.11 0.38
CA LEU A 131 15.29 -12.55 1.31
C LEU A 131 16.02 -13.66 2.09
N CYS A 132 15.33 -14.76 2.43
CA CYS A 132 15.98 -15.92 3.05
C CYS A 132 17.05 -16.53 2.14
N ARG A 133 16.81 -16.64 0.83
CA ARG A 133 17.82 -17.12 -0.15
C ARG A 133 19.00 -16.15 -0.31
N SER A 134 18.79 -14.88 -0.02
CA SER A 134 19.80 -13.80 -0.09
C SER A 134 20.27 -13.35 1.29
N ARG A 135 20.05 -14.15 2.33
CA ARG A 135 20.29 -13.79 3.74
C ARG A 135 21.72 -13.30 4.02
N GLU A 136 22.70 -13.83 3.30
CA GLU A 136 24.10 -13.43 3.44
C GLU A 136 24.38 -11.98 3.02
N LEU A 137 23.49 -11.36 2.26
CA LEU A 137 23.58 -9.97 1.84
C LEU A 137 23.01 -9.00 2.88
N LEU A 138 22.18 -9.50 3.82
CA LEU A 138 21.46 -8.67 4.78
C LEU A 138 22.39 -8.12 5.85
N ARG A 139 22.35 -6.82 6.06
CA ARG A 139 23.07 -6.13 7.12
C ARG A 139 22.26 -6.04 8.39
N HIS A 140 21.00 -5.59 8.30
CA HIS A 140 20.03 -5.57 9.39
C HIS A 140 19.38 -6.93 9.57
N SER A 141 18.88 -7.20 10.76
CA SER A 141 17.93 -8.28 10.96
C SER A 141 16.57 -7.86 10.37
N ILE A 142 15.92 -8.78 9.66
CA ILE A 142 14.61 -8.53 9.06
C ILE A 142 13.56 -9.29 9.84
N ILE A 143 12.51 -8.60 10.27
CA ILE A 143 11.32 -9.21 10.90
C ILE A 143 10.20 -9.24 9.88
N PHE A 144 9.61 -10.41 9.65
CA PHE A 144 8.37 -10.59 8.87
C PHE A 144 7.21 -10.77 9.85
N ALA A 145 6.19 -9.93 9.72
CA ALA A 145 5.07 -9.96 10.64
C ALA A 145 3.73 -9.90 9.90
N ALA A 146 2.86 -10.88 10.15
CA ALA A 146 1.45 -10.80 9.79
C ALA A 146 0.66 -10.41 11.05
N PHE A 147 0.08 -9.19 11.03
CA PHE A 147 -0.60 -8.61 12.19
C PHE A 147 -2.10 -8.90 12.16
N GLY A 148 -2.59 -9.58 13.20
CA GLY A 148 -4.00 -9.88 13.39
C GLY A 148 -4.79 -8.78 14.08
N GLY A 149 -6.07 -9.02 14.25
CA GLY A 149 -7.02 -8.08 14.79
C GLY A 149 -7.89 -7.46 13.70
N SER A 150 -9.05 -6.92 14.09
CA SER A 150 -9.98 -6.35 13.12
C SER A 150 -9.36 -5.17 12.37
N SER A 151 -9.84 -4.92 11.15
CA SER A 151 -9.43 -3.79 10.30
C SER A 151 -9.57 -2.41 10.97
N GLU A 152 -10.30 -2.32 12.05
CA GLU A 152 -10.60 -1.06 12.75
C GLU A 152 -9.68 -0.76 13.94
N SER A 153 -8.86 -1.72 14.38
CA SER A 153 -8.19 -1.59 15.69
C SER A 153 -6.67 -1.54 15.68
N ASP A 154 -5.99 -1.90 14.59
CA ASP A 154 -4.52 -2.08 14.51
C ASP A 154 -3.96 -2.83 15.74
N ALA A 155 -4.76 -3.77 16.29
CA ALA A 155 -4.50 -4.38 17.59
C ALA A 155 -3.23 -5.22 17.58
N GLY A 156 -2.97 -5.91 16.47
CA GLY A 156 -1.80 -6.78 16.31
C GLY A 156 -0.50 -6.00 16.29
N SER A 157 -0.39 -4.99 15.44
CA SER A 157 0.81 -4.15 15.34
C SER A 157 1.03 -3.33 16.60
N TRP A 158 -0.05 -2.80 17.21
CA TRP A 158 0.04 -2.12 18.49
C TRP A 158 0.61 -3.03 19.59
N TYR A 159 0.10 -4.28 19.71
CA TYR A 159 0.57 -5.25 20.69
C TYR A 159 2.03 -5.63 20.44
N PHE A 160 2.40 -5.87 19.19
CA PHE A 160 3.78 -6.16 18.82
C PHE A 160 4.72 -5.07 19.37
N LEU A 161 4.43 -3.82 19.10
CA LEU A 161 5.26 -2.68 19.48
C LEU A 161 5.23 -2.34 20.98
N ASN A 162 4.12 -2.59 21.66
CA ASN A 162 3.96 -2.13 23.04
C ASN A 162 4.06 -3.25 24.10
N ARG A 163 4.04 -4.52 23.67
CA ARG A 163 3.98 -5.66 24.60
C ARG A 163 4.88 -6.84 24.22
N ALA A 164 4.96 -7.19 22.95
CA ALA A 164 5.64 -8.41 22.52
C ALA A 164 7.11 -8.17 22.17
N PHE A 165 7.44 -7.04 21.59
CA PHE A 165 8.79 -6.70 21.16
C PHE A 165 9.42 -5.68 22.11
N THR A 166 10.59 -6.01 22.66
CA THR A 166 11.25 -5.17 23.68
C THR A 166 12.22 -4.15 23.11
N ASP A 167 12.74 -4.45 21.93
CA ASP A 167 13.82 -3.66 21.31
C ASP A 167 13.27 -2.66 20.27
N VAL A 168 12.10 -2.08 20.55
CA VAL A 168 11.44 -1.11 19.66
C VAL A 168 12.36 0.05 19.22
N PRO A 169 13.22 0.61 20.08
CA PRO A 169 14.17 1.66 19.66
C PRO A 169 15.19 1.21 18.61
N GLN A 170 15.31 -0.10 18.38
CA GLN A 170 16.20 -0.67 17.36
C GLN A 170 15.48 -0.98 16.04
N ILE A 171 14.21 -0.62 15.92
CA ILE A 171 13.50 -0.70 14.63
C ILE A 171 13.84 0.55 13.83
N ASP A 172 14.63 0.37 12.77
CA ASP A 172 15.07 1.46 11.91
C ASP A 172 14.03 1.82 10.84
N ALA A 173 13.20 0.86 10.42
CA ALA A 173 12.15 1.11 9.44
C ALA A 173 11.04 0.05 9.45
N TYR A 174 9.86 0.46 8.97
CA TYR A 174 8.73 -0.43 8.69
C TYR A 174 8.33 -0.36 7.21
N VAL A 175 8.07 -1.53 6.62
CA VAL A 175 7.55 -1.68 5.26
C VAL A 175 6.23 -2.46 5.33
N GLY A 176 5.12 -1.77 5.14
CA GLY A 176 3.77 -2.35 5.14
C GLY A 176 3.34 -2.81 3.75
N LEU A 177 2.66 -3.95 3.68
CA LEU A 177 2.27 -4.65 2.44
C LEU A 177 0.81 -5.09 2.54
N ASP A 178 -0.13 -4.29 2.06
CA ASP A 178 -1.53 -4.68 2.08
C ASP A 178 -2.23 -4.44 0.75
N TYR A 179 -3.18 -5.31 0.42
CA TYR A 179 -4.13 -5.16 -0.68
C TYR A 179 -3.50 -4.94 -2.06
N PHE A 180 -2.91 -6.01 -2.60
CA PHE A 180 -2.37 -6.05 -3.96
C PHE A 180 -3.38 -6.66 -4.95
N ASP A 181 -4.66 -6.34 -4.81
CA ASP A 181 -5.76 -6.97 -5.55
C ASP A 181 -5.96 -6.44 -6.97
N ASN A 182 -5.35 -5.32 -7.32
CA ASN A 182 -5.47 -4.69 -8.65
C ASN A 182 -4.12 -4.24 -9.20
N PRO A 183 -3.15 -5.14 -9.39
CA PRO A 183 -1.78 -4.77 -9.77
C PRO A 183 -1.71 -4.01 -11.11
N ASN A 184 -2.57 -4.32 -12.08
CA ASN A 184 -2.62 -3.62 -13.37
C ASN A 184 -3.23 -2.20 -13.29
N ARG A 185 -3.87 -1.83 -12.19
CA ARG A 185 -4.51 -0.50 -12.04
C ARG A 185 -3.63 0.51 -11.34
N GLY A 186 -2.60 0.05 -10.67
CA GLY A 186 -1.66 0.93 -10.01
C GLY A 186 -0.81 0.20 -8.97
N PHE A 187 0.27 0.87 -8.61
CA PHE A 187 1.14 0.48 -7.51
C PHE A 187 1.50 1.76 -6.78
N PHE A 188 1.23 1.84 -5.50
CA PHE A 188 1.31 3.06 -4.72
C PHE A 188 2.18 2.86 -3.48
N MET A 189 2.93 3.90 -3.14
CA MET A 189 3.73 3.97 -1.93
C MET A 189 3.29 5.19 -1.11
N TYR A 190 3.03 4.96 0.15
CA TYR A 190 2.70 5.99 1.14
C TYR A 190 3.80 5.99 2.21
N SER A 191 4.50 7.07 2.39
CA SER A 191 5.67 7.16 3.29
C SER A 191 5.52 8.19 4.39
N GLY A 192 4.36 8.82 4.50
CA GLY A 192 4.11 9.83 5.52
C GLY A 192 5.08 11.00 5.49
N SER A 193 5.59 11.37 4.31
CA SER A 193 6.61 12.41 4.13
C SER A 193 8.04 12.00 4.56
N ASN A 194 8.31 10.71 4.74
CA ASN A 194 9.67 10.22 5.00
C ASN A 194 10.56 10.42 3.76
N ALA A 195 11.24 11.56 3.72
CA ALA A 195 12.05 11.97 2.57
C ALA A 195 13.18 10.98 2.22
N ASP A 196 13.70 10.23 3.21
CA ASP A 196 14.74 9.23 2.97
C ASP A 196 14.18 8.02 2.25
N MET A 197 13.00 7.54 2.67
CA MET A 197 12.31 6.42 2.04
C MET A 197 11.82 6.77 0.64
N ASP A 198 11.33 8.00 0.44
CA ASP A 198 10.95 8.54 -0.89
C ASP A 198 12.15 8.64 -1.83
N ARG A 199 13.31 9.14 -1.33
CA ARG A 199 14.53 9.22 -2.13
C ARG A 199 15.03 7.83 -2.55
N LEU A 200 14.88 6.85 -1.67
CA LEU A 200 15.20 5.46 -1.97
C LEU A 200 14.33 4.92 -3.10
N ALA A 201 13.00 5.09 -2.98
CA ALA A 201 12.06 4.67 -4.02
C ALA A 201 12.35 5.35 -5.37
N LYS A 202 12.58 6.66 -5.39
CA LYS A 202 12.93 7.42 -6.60
C LYS A 202 14.25 6.96 -7.23
N ARG A 203 15.25 6.57 -6.44
CA ARG A 203 16.50 6.02 -6.97
C ARG A 203 16.26 4.68 -7.66
N LEU A 204 15.45 3.80 -7.08
CA LEU A 204 15.08 2.52 -7.69
C LEU A 204 14.27 2.72 -8.97
N GLN A 205 13.37 3.69 -9.02
CA GLN A 205 12.62 4.04 -10.24
C GLN A 205 13.52 4.35 -11.43
N ASN A 206 14.67 4.97 -11.19
CA ASN A 206 15.64 5.31 -12.24
C ASN A 206 16.51 4.14 -12.68
N THR A 207 16.56 3.07 -11.91
CA THR A 207 17.45 1.91 -12.16
C THR A 207 16.72 0.65 -12.58
N MET A 208 15.44 0.54 -12.26
CA MET A 208 14.60 -0.62 -12.57
C MET A 208 13.57 -0.27 -13.63
N GLN A 209 13.43 -1.12 -14.65
CA GLN A 209 12.33 -1.04 -15.63
C GLN A 209 11.06 -1.78 -15.15
N ALA A 210 11.11 -2.39 -13.96
CA ALA A 210 9.99 -3.09 -13.36
C ALA A 210 8.86 -2.15 -12.89
N ALA A 211 7.79 -2.72 -12.37
CA ALA A 211 6.68 -1.99 -11.76
C ALA A 211 7.19 -0.91 -10.79
N GLN A 212 6.73 0.31 -10.96
CA GLN A 212 7.18 1.46 -10.18
C GLN A 212 6.03 2.02 -9.36
N PRO A 213 6.19 2.23 -8.04
CA PRO A 213 5.12 2.82 -7.25
C PRO A 213 5.00 4.32 -7.52
N VAL A 214 3.77 4.79 -7.53
CA VAL A 214 3.46 6.22 -7.42
C VAL A 214 3.59 6.62 -5.95
N ILE A 215 4.48 7.55 -5.65
CA ILE A 215 4.67 8.05 -4.29
C ILE A 215 3.55 9.04 -3.97
N CYS A 216 2.73 8.71 -2.98
CA CYS A 216 1.55 9.48 -2.58
C CYS A 216 1.82 10.21 -1.27
N ALA A 217 1.46 11.51 -1.25
CA ALA A 217 1.56 12.33 -0.05
C ALA A 217 0.40 12.08 0.93
N GLN A 218 -0.75 11.60 0.44
CA GLN A 218 -1.94 11.37 1.24
C GLN A 218 -1.99 9.92 1.70
N GLU A 219 -2.05 9.71 3.01
CA GLU A 219 -2.07 8.36 3.59
C GLU A 219 -3.46 7.73 3.61
N PRO A 220 -3.54 6.40 3.43
CA PRO A 220 -4.78 5.68 3.62
C PRO A 220 -5.25 5.78 5.08
N ALA A 221 -6.57 5.69 5.27
CA ALA A 221 -7.17 5.92 6.58
C ALA A 221 -6.77 4.89 7.65
N GLN A 222 -6.45 3.66 7.26
CA GLN A 222 -6.16 2.55 8.17
C GLN A 222 -5.11 1.60 7.57
N SER A 223 -4.00 1.43 8.28
CA SER A 223 -3.00 0.40 8.04
C SER A 223 -2.05 0.34 9.24
N ASP A 224 -1.42 -0.81 9.46
CA ASP A 224 -0.50 -1.08 10.56
C ASP A 224 0.68 -0.10 10.65
N HIS A 225 1.08 0.55 9.54
CA HIS A 225 2.16 1.55 9.53
C HIS A 225 1.92 2.71 10.51
N ARG A 226 0.65 3.03 10.84
CA ARG A 226 0.31 4.06 11.82
C ARG A 226 0.78 3.74 13.24
N SER A 227 0.75 2.45 13.62
CA SER A 227 1.27 2.02 14.90
C SER A 227 2.78 2.28 15.01
N PHE A 228 3.52 2.13 13.92
CA PHE A 228 4.96 2.43 13.85
C PHE A 228 5.21 3.93 13.82
N GLN A 229 4.46 4.69 13.03
CA GLN A 229 4.58 6.15 12.97
C GLN A 229 4.26 6.81 14.33
N ALA A 230 3.33 6.26 15.11
CA ALA A 230 3.01 6.75 16.45
C ALA A 230 4.20 6.64 17.43
N LEU A 231 5.20 5.81 17.12
CA LEU A 231 6.45 5.66 17.84
C LEU A 231 7.65 6.29 17.09
N GLU A 232 7.37 7.17 16.12
CA GLU A 232 8.37 7.88 15.32
C GLU A 232 9.29 6.95 14.50
N ILE A 233 8.79 5.74 14.15
CA ILE A 233 9.51 4.80 13.30
C ILE A 233 9.23 5.14 11.83
N PRO A 234 10.28 5.38 11.01
CA PRO A 234 10.13 5.61 9.58
C PRO A 234 9.37 4.46 8.90
N SER A 235 8.33 4.79 8.15
CA SER A 235 7.43 3.79 7.60
C SER A 235 7.10 4.06 6.14
N ALA A 236 7.04 3.00 5.33
CA ALA A 236 6.48 3.03 3.98
C ALA A 236 5.41 1.95 3.87
N PHE A 237 4.30 2.30 3.25
CA PHE A 237 3.19 1.40 3.01
C PHE A 237 2.96 1.25 1.51
N PHE A 238 2.95 0.01 1.03
CA PHE A 238 2.77 -0.33 -0.37
C PHE A 238 1.45 -1.06 -0.59
N THR A 239 0.76 -0.69 -1.68
CA THR A 239 -0.57 -1.22 -2.01
C THR A 239 -0.89 -0.98 -3.49
N THR A 240 -1.88 -1.69 -4.04
CA THR A 240 -2.47 -1.37 -5.34
C THR A 240 -3.76 -0.54 -5.23
N ALA A 241 -4.17 -0.19 -4.01
CA ALA A 241 -5.27 0.72 -3.77
C ALA A 241 -4.79 2.18 -3.81
N GLY A 242 -5.22 2.92 -4.84
CA GLY A 242 -4.92 4.34 -5.00
C GLY A 242 -5.64 5.22 -3.97
N PRO A 243 -5.27 6.51 -3.88
CA PRO A 243 -5.96 7.46 -3.01
C PRO A 243 -7.48 7.49 -3.27
N GLY A 244 -8.27 7.38 -2.21
CA GLY A 244 -9.73 7.39 -2.29
C GLY A 244 -10.39 6.11 -2.81
N THR A 245 -9.63 5.04 -3.04
CA THR A 245 -10.20 3.75 -3.43
C THR A 245 -10.49 2.90 -2.20
N THR A 246 -11.61 2.17 -2.23
CA THR A 246 -11.91 1.14 -1.24
C THR A 246 -11.16 -0.15 -1.59
N TYR A 247 -10.64 -0.81 -0.57
CA TYR A 247 -10.02 -2.13 -0.73
C TYR A 247 -11.07 -3.16 -1.14
N ARG A 248 -10.73 -3.98 -2.14
CA ARG A 248 -11.56 -5.12 -2.57
C ARG A 248 -10.74 -6.38 -2.45
N ALA A 249 -11.32 -7.41 -1.91
CA ALA A 249 -10.70 -8.73 -1.89
C ALA A 249 -10.80 -9.39 -3.27
N GLY A 250 -9.69 -9.97 -3.71
CA GLY A 250 -9.60 -10.80 -4.90
C GLY A 250 -8.84 -10.19 -6.07
N ILE A 251 -7.97 -11.00 -6.66
CA ILE A 251 -7.13 -10.66 -7.81
C ILE A 251 -7.59 -11.46 -9.04
N ASP A 252 -7.60 -10.81 -10.22
CA ASP A 252 -7.82 -11.52 -11.47
C ASP A 252 -6.63 -12.46 -11.75
N PRO A 253 -6.86 -13.72 -12.13
CA PRO A 253 -5.81 -14.67 -12.51
C PRO A 253 -4.82 -14.16 -13.56
N LEU A 254 -5.19 -13.23 -14.39
CA LEU A 254 -4.33 -12.61 -15.42
C LEU A 254 -3.39 -11.53 -14.87
N GLU A 255 -3.55 -11.13 -13.62
CA GLU A 255 -2.78 -10.03 -13.02
C GLU A 255 -1.57 -10.50 -12.18
N PHE A 256 -1.35 -11.81 -12.04
CA PHE A 256 -0.25 -12.35 -11.23
C PHE A 256 1.14 -12.05 -11.80
N ASP A 257 1.28 -11.86 -13.10
CA ASP A 257 2.56 -11.45 -13.69
C ASP A 257 2.92 -10.02 -13.29
N GLU A 258 1.94 -9.13 -13.19
CA GLU A 258 2.17 -7.76 -12.70
C GLU A 258 2.44 -7.76 -11.20
N LEU A 259 1.70 -8.56 -10.42
CA LEU A 259 1.96 -8.73 -8.99
C LEU A 259 3.39 -9.25 -8.75
N SER A 260 3.87 -10.16 -9.59
CA SER A 260 5.24 -10.68 -9.52
C SER A 260 6.27 -9.57 -9.76
N ARG A 261 6.04 -8.67 -10.75
CA ARG A 261 6.90 -7.51 -10.99
C ARG A 261 6.90 -6.51 -9.82
N GLN A 262 5.75 -6.30 -9.19
CA GLN A 262 5.64 -5.47 -7.98
C GLN A 262 6.38 -6.11 -6.79
N CYS A 263 6.27 -7.42 -6.64
CA CYS A 263 7.01 -8.16 -5.62
C CYS A 263 8.53 -8.08 -5.83
N GLU A 264 9.00 -8.12 -7.09
CA GLU A 264 10.41 -7.92 -7.43
C GLU A 264 10.89 -6.51 -7.07
N TYR A 265 10.08 -5.48 -7.34
CA TYR A 265 10.38 -4.13 -6.89
C TYR A 265 10.54 -4.06 -5.36
N LEU A 266 9.59 -4.65 -4.63
CA LEU A 266 9.60 -4.65 -3.16
C LEU A 266 10.81 -5.38 -2.58
N TYR A 267 11.23 -6.49 -3.18
CA TYR A 267 12.45 -7.19 -2.82
C TYR A 267 13.68 -6.27 -2.94
N ASN A 268 13.82 -5.59 -4.07
CA ASN A 268 14.93 -4.67 -4.29
C ASN A 268 14.83 -3.43 -3.39
N TYR A 269 13.61 -2.97 -3.06
CA TYR A 269 13.39 -1.87 -2.12
C TYR A 269 13.89 -2.22 -0.71
N VAL A 270 13.56 -3.42 -0.21
CA VAL A 270 14.02 -3.87 1.10
C VAL A 270 15.55 -4.03 1.12
N LEU A 271 16.16 -4.62 0.08
CA LEU A 271 17.62 -4.72 -0.03
C LEU A 271 18.29 -3.34 -0.09
N ALA A 272 17.71 -2.39 -0.81
CA ALA A 272 18.24 -1.05 -0.89
C ALA A 272 18.10 -0.28 0.44
N LEU A 273 17.00 -0.54 1.17
CA LEU A 273 16.78 0.01 2.51
C LEU A 273 17.79 -0.56 3.50
N ASP A 274 18.03 -1.88 3.45
CA ASP A 274 19.03 -2.57 4.26
C ASP A 274 20.46 -2.06 4.02
N ALA A 275 20.79 -1.73 2.76
CA ALA A 275 22.11 -1.22 2.38
C ALA A 275 22.31 0.27 2.71
N ALA A 276 21.23 1.03 2.87
CA ALA A 276 21.27 2.46 3.15
C ALA A 276 21.53 2.74 4.65
N PRO A 277 21.94 3.97 5.01
CA PRO A 277 21.84 4.43 6.40
C PRO A 277 20.39 4.38 6.88
N ALA A 278 20.18 4.12 8.17
CA ALA A 278 18.87 4.14 8.78
C ALA A 278 18.11 5.44 8.40
N PRO A 279 16.89 5.35 7.89
CA PRO A 279 16.13 6.54 7.53
C PRO A 279 15.77 7.34 8.77
N SER A 280 15.74 8.66 8.66
CA SER A 280 15.29 9.52 9.74
C SER A 280 13.77 9.63 9.73
N TYR A 281 13.15 9.64 10.91
CA TYR A 281 11.74 9.95 11.02
C TYR A 281 11.55 11.48 10.87
N TYR A 282 10.75 11.86 9.91
CA TYR A 282 10.30 13.22 9.77
C TYR A 282 8.82 13.25 10.13
N PRO A 283 8.45 13.80 11.31
CA PRO A 283 7.05 14.01 11.58
C PRO A 283 6.50 14.86 10.45
N ARG A 284 5.47 14.36 9.80
CA ARG A 284 4.73 15.21 8.88
C ARG A 284 4.21 16.38 9.73
N GLU A 285 4.78 17.57 9.55
CA GLU A 285 3.96 18.76 9.73
C GLU A 285 2.80 18.52 8.79
N ILE A 286 1.65 18.18 9.37
CA ILE A 286 0.38 18.31 8.70
C ILE A 286 0.26 19.82 8.49
N GLN A 287 0.96 20.36 7.50
CA GLN A 287 0.45 21.49 6.81
C GLN A 287 -0.85 20.96 6.20
N GLU A 288 -1.92 21.08 6.96
CA GLU A 288 -3.21 21.22 6.36
C GLU A 288 -3.03 22.37 5.38
N ILE A 289 -2.70 22.02 4.14
CA ILE A 289 -2.72 23.03 3.08
C ILE A 289 -4.18 23.42 3.06
N PRO A 290 -4.53 24.62 3.54
CA PRO A 290 -5.92 24.98 3.77
C PRO A 290 -6.64 24.84 2.43
N THR A 291 -7.62 23.98 2.40
CA THR A 291 -8.55 23.91 1.27
C THR A 291 -9.52 25.05 1.42
N VAL A 292 -9.72 25.77 0.34
CA VAL A 292 -10.70 26.86 0.26
C VAL A 292 -12.00 26.26 -0.27
N PRO A 293 -13.13 26.43 0.39
CA PRO A 293 -14.42 26.05 -0.16
C PRO A 293 -14.63 26.66 -1.55
N PHE A 294 -15.28 25.95 -2.45
CA PHE A 294 -15.52 26.41 -3.82
C PHE A 294 -16.17 27.80 -3.85
N GLU A 295 -17.09 28.08 -2.92
CA GLU A 295 -17.81 29.37 -2.88
C GLU A 295 -16.92 30.55 -2.42
N ASP A 296 -15.84 30.28 -1.72
CA ASP A 296 -14.94 31.28 -1.13
C ASP A 296 -13.77 31.65 -2.06
N CYS A 297 -13.67 31.02 -3.23
CA CYS A 297 -12.67 31.39 -4.24
C CYS A 297 -13.07 32.70 -4.94
N ASP A 298 -12.13 33.66 -5.08
CA ASP A 298 -12.31 34.88 -5.88
C ASP A 298 -12.55 34.53 -7.36
N VAL A 299 -11.79 33.56 -7.85
CA VAL A 299 -11.99 32.92 -9.16
C VAL A 299 -12.24 31.45 -8.93
N LYS A 300 -13.45 30.98 -9.20
CA LYS A 300 -13.85 29.60 -9.02
C LYS A 300 -13.11 28.69 -9.99
N PRO A 301 -12.77 27.44 -9.58
CA PRO A 301 -12.26 26.43 -10.49
C PRO A 301 -13.16 26.28 -11.72
N SER A 302 -12.56 25.89 -12.85
CA SER A 302 -13.34 25.67 -14.06
C SER A 302 -12.95 24.37 -14.78
N PHE A 303 -13.98 23.61 -15.16
CA PHE A 303 -13.87 22.44 -15.99
C PHE A 303 -14.09 22.79 -17.44
N LEU A 304 -13.09 22.55 -18.32
CA LEU A 304 -13.12 22.93 -19.74
C LEU A 304 -13.49 24.40 -19.96
N GLY A 305 -13.06 25.29 -19.05
CA GLY A 305 -13.31 26.74 -19.10
C GLY A 305 -14.66 27.18 -18.52
N VAL A 306 -15.52 26.27 -18.07
CA VAL A 306 -16.82 26.57 -17.47
C VAL A 306 -16.74 26.41 -15.95
N ARG A 307 -17.11 27.47 -15.21
CA ARG A 307 -17.04 27.52 -13.73
C ARG A 307 -18.23 26.88 -13.01
N ASN A 308 -19.28 26.52 -13.74
CA ASN A 308 -20.46 25.88 -13.16
C ASN A 308 -20.19 24.37 -12.98
N PRO A 309 -20.19 23.83 -11.76
CA PRO A 309 -19.93 22.41 -11.52
C PRO A 309 -20.94 21.44 -12.18
N SER A 310 -22.17 21.90 -12.44
CA SER A 310 -23.16 21.13 -13.19
C SER A 310 -22.70 20.79 -14.60
N TYR A 311 -21.81 21.60 -15.18
CA TYR A 311 -21.23 21.33 -16.48
C TYR A 311 -20.29 20.12 -16.45
N PHE A 312 -19.51 19.97 -15.38
CA PHE A 312 -18.70 18.79 -15.13
C PHE A 312 -19.55 17.53 -14.98
N LEU A 313 -20.64 17.62 -14.20
CA LEU A 313 -21.60 16.51 -14.11
C LEU A 313 -22.10 16.08 -15.49
N ALA A 314 -22.57 17.03 -16.30
CA ALA A 314 -23.19 16.77 -17.60
C ALA A 314 -22.17 16.27 -18.66
N LYS A 315 -20.96 16.85 -18.67
CA LYS A 315 -19.98 16.61 -19.74
C LYS A 315 -18.99 15.52 -19.42
N TRP A 316 -18.76 15.25 -18.14
CA TRP A 316 -17.82 14.21 -17.72
C TRP A 316 -18.53 13.09 -16.96
N VAL A 317 -19.08 13.39 -15.79
CA VAL A 317 -19.62 12.35 -14.91
C VAL A 317 -20.67 11.51 -15.63
N TYR A 318 -21.74 12.11 -16.14
CA TYR A 318 -22.82 11.35 -16.78
C TYR A 318 -22.46 10.77 -18.17
N THR A 319 -21.36 11.24 -18.76
CA THR A 319 -20.85 10.66 -20.01
C THR A 319 -20.12 9.34 -19.76
N TYR A 320 -19.38 9.24 -18.66
CA TYR A 320 -18.53 8.08 -18.35
C TYR A 320 -19.01 7.24 -17.18
N LEU A 321 -20.14 7.62 -16.55
CA LEU A 321 -20.80 6.89 -15.49
C LEU A 321 -21.32 5.55 -16.00
N ARG A 322 -21.02 4.48 -15.29
CA ARG A 322 -21.49 3.13 -15.58
C ARG A 322 -22.39 2.68 -14.44
N TYR A 323 -23.59 2.31 -14.77
CA TYR A 323 -24.50 1.79 -13.73
C TYR A 323 -24.00 0.42 -13.27
N PRO A 324 -23.66 0.22 -11.98
CA PRO A 324 -23.17 -1.06 -11.49
C PRO A 324 -24.20 -2.17 -11.65
N GLN A 325 -23.75 -3.35 -12.11
CA GLN A 325 -24.65 -4.48 -12.38
C GLN A 325 -25.45 -4.89 -11.16
N TYR A 326 -24.80 -4.96 -10.01
CA TYR A 326 -25.49 -5.27 -8.74
C TYR A 326 -26.64 -4.29 -8.45
N ALA A 327 -26.42 -3.00 -8.66
CA ALA A 327 -27.45 -1.99 -8.43
C ALA A 327 -28.59 -2.11 -9.45
N LEU A 328 -28.29 -2.45 -10.72
CA LEU A 328 -29.32 -2.74 -11.74
C LEU A 328 -30.20 -3.92 -11.35
N ASP A 329 -29.58 -5.03 -10.93
CA ASP A 329 -30.27 -6.28 -10.60
C ASP A 329 -31.16 -6.13 -9.36
N ASN A 330 -30.78 -5.26 -8.44
CA ASN A 330 -31.50 -5.01 -7.18
C ASN A 330 -32.36 -3.74 -7.21
N GLY A 331 -32.46 -3.05 -8.33
CA GLY A 331 -33.27 -1.83 -8.47
C GLY A 331 -32.83 -0.66 -7.60
N ILE A 332 -31.53 -0.61 -7.22
CA ILE A 332 -30.97 0.41 -6.35
C ILE A 332 -30.71 1.68 -7.16
N GLN A 333 -31.28 2.81 -6.74
CA GLN A 333 -31.14 4.12 -7.36
C GLN A 333 -31.11 5.22 -6.30
N GLY A 334 -30.63 6.40 -6.65
CA GLY A 334 -30.56 7.57 -5.77
C GLY A 334 -29.35 8.45 -6.04
N SER A 335 -29.10 9.43 -5.16
CA SER A 335 -28.00 10.36 -5.32
C SER A 335 -26.86 10.03 -4.37
N VAL A 336 -25.64 10.10 -4.88
CA VAL A 336 -24.39 9.98 -4.12
C VAL A 336 -23.79 11.35 -3.95
N LEU A 337 -23.54 11.79 -2.71
CA LEU A 337 -22.80 13.01 -2.42
C LEU A 337 -21.31 12.66 -2.47
N VAL A 338 -20.59 13.27 -3.44
CA VAL A 338 -19.15 13.11 -3.61
C VAL A 338 -18.45 14.41 -3.26
N GLU A 339 -17.46 14.35 -2.40
CA GLU A 339 -16.53 15.42 -2.09
C GLU A 339 -15.17 15.14 -2.71
N PHE A 340 -14.52 16.18 -3.23
CA PHE A 340 -13.18 16.09 -3.80
C PHE A 340 -12.46 17.44 -3.75
N VAL A 341 -11.15 17.41 -3.93
CA VAL A 341 -10.29 18.58 -3.93
C VAL A 341 -9.68 18.77 -5.32
N ILE A 342 -9.69 20.00 -5.80
CA ILE A 342 -8.94 20.44 -6.98
C ILE A 342 -7.68 21.14 -6.46
N ASP A 343 -6.49 20.62 -6.78
CA ASP A 343 -5.22 21.19 -6.32
C ASP A 343 -4.83 22.47 -7.09
N GLU A 344 -3.72 23.08 -6.72
CA GLU A 344 -3.22 24.34 -7.31
C GLU A 344 -2.78 24.16 -8.79
N LYS A 345 -2.64 22.92 -9.25
CA LYS A 345 -2.32 22.58 -10.64
C LYS A 345 -3.57 22.22 -11.44
N GLY A 346 -4.69 22.01 -10.76
CA GLY A 346 -5.95 21.62 -11.36
C GLY A 346 -6.26 20.12 -11.31
N HIS A 347 -5.41 19.30 -10.70
CA HIS A 347 -5.68 17.86 -10.58
C HIS A 347 -6.75 17.59 -9.53
N VAL A 348 -7.63 16.63 -9.85
CA VAL A 348 -8.67 16.16 -8.92
C VAL A 348 -8.09 15.09 -8.01
N GLY A 349 -8.25 15.29 -6.71
CA GLY A 349 -7.79 14.34 -5.68
C GLY A 349 -8.71 14.32 -4.46
N SER A 350 -8.37 13.51 -3.47
CA SER A 350 -9.15 13.34 -2.21
C SER A 350 -10.64 13.06 -2.45
N VAL A 351 -10.95 12.29 -3.50
CA VAL A 351 -12.33 11.99 -3.88
C VAL A 351 -12.91 10.98 -2.90
N LYS A 352 -14.03 11.31 -2.27
CA LYS A 352 -14.73 10.42 -1.33
C LYS A 352 -16.25 10.52 -1.52
N ALA A 353 -16.94 9.41 -1.37
CA ALA A 353 -18.39 9.42 -1.22
C ALA A 353 -18.71 9.67 0.26
N VAL A 354 -19.44 10.75 0.53
CA VAL A 354 -19.85 11.15 1.89
C VAL A 354 -21.15 10.43 2.29
N ARG A 355 -22.03 10.25 1.33
CA ARG A 355 -23.32 9.61 1.52
C ARG A 355 -23.88 9.12 0.19
N GLY A 356 -24.39 7.91 0.17
CA GLY A 356 -25.09 7.32 -0.98
C GLY A 356 -26.09 6.25 -0.55
N PRO A 357 -26.93 5.76 -1.45
CA PRO A 357 -27.93 4.73 -1.16
C PRO A 357 -27.32 3.32 -1.04
N HIS A 358 -26.13 3.10 -1.63
CA HIS A 358 -25.42 1.81 -1.59
C HIS A 358 -23.98 1.96 -2.05
N SER A 359 -23.07 1.17 -1.46
CA SER A 359 -21.63 1.22 -1.75
C SER A 359 -21.28 1.04 -3.23
N SER A 360 -21.99 0.19 -3.97
CA SER A 360 -21.74 0.02 -5.41
C SER A 360 -21.94 1.30 -6.23
N LEU A 361 -22.93 2.14 -5.86
CA LEU A 361 -23.14 3.45 -6.49
C LEU A 361 -22.11 4.46 -6.03
N GLU A 362 -21.71 4.40 -4.75
CA GLU A 362 -20.66 5.23 -4.17
C GLU A 362 -19.31 4.97 -4.85
N ASP A 363 -18.94 3.69 -5.03
CA ASP A 363 -17.71 3.29 -5.72
C ASP A 363 -17.67 3.81 -7.16
N GLU A 364 -18.78 3.69 -7.88
CA GLU A 364 -18.83 4.18 -9.27
C GLU A 364 -18.76 5.71 -9.35
N ALA A 365 -19.43 6.42 -8.43
CA ALA A 365 -19.36 7.86 -8.35
C ALA A 365 -17.93 8.34 -8.06
N VAL A 366 -17.26 7.71 -7.09
CA VAL A 366 -15.84 7.97 -6.77
C VAL A 366 -14.96 7.68 -7.99
N ARG A 367 -15.13 6.52 -8.64
CA ARG A 367 -14.36 6.14 -9.82
C ARG A 367 -14.43 7.19 -10.94
N VAL A 368 -15.64 7.62 -11.29
CA VAL A 368 -15.81 8.54 -12.43
C VAL A 368 -15.31 9.95 -12.12
N VAL A 369 -15.44 10.42 -10.87
CA VAL A 369 -14.93 11.73 -10.45
C VAL A 369 -13.41 11.71 -10.35
N SER A 370 -12.82 10.64 -9.80
CA SER A 370 -11.34 10.48 -9.71
C SER A 370 -10.66 10.42 -11.07
N ALA A 371 -11.37 9.94 -12.10
CA ALA A 371 -10.85 9.89 -13.47
C ALA A 371 -10.97 11.23 -14.25
N SER A 372 -11.36 12.30 -13.56
CA SER A 372 -11.52 13.63 -14.18
C SER A 372 -10.23 14.11 -14.85
N PRO A 373 -10.30 14.70 -16.05
CA PRO A 373 -9.22 15.52 -16.56
C PRO A 373 -8.97 16.75 -15.67
N ASP A 374 -7.82 17.39 -15.89
CA ASP A 374 -7.42 18.57 -15.13
C ASP A 374 -8.39 19.73 -15.29
N TRP A 375 -8.58 20.45 -14.21
CA TRP A 375 -9.34 21.67 -14.14
C TRP A 375 -8.40 22.88 -14.18
N LYS A 376 -8.94 24.06 -14.44
CA LYS A 376 -8.24 25.28 -14.04
C LYS A 376 -8.49 25.50 -12.56
N PRO A 377 -7.43 25.69 -11.74
CA PRO A 377 -7.57 25.80 -10.29
C PRO A 377 -8.34 27.04 -9.86
N GLY A 378 -8.86 27.03 -8.65
CA GLY A 378 -9.41 28.20 -7.99
C GLY A 378 -8.32 29.20 -7.65
N LEU A 379 -8.67 30.50 -7.59
CA LEU A 379 -7.75 31.56 -7.16
C LEU A 379 -8.32 32.31 -5.98
N VAL A 380 -7.41 32.65 -5.03
CA VAL A 380 -7.64 33.60 -3.96
C VAL A 380 -6.52 34.64 -3.99
N SER A 381 -6.85 35.92 -4.06
CA SER A 381 -5.89 37.02 -4.21
C SER A 381 -4.92 36.80 -5.38
N GLY A 382 -5.43 36.22 -6.48
CA GLY A 382 -4.69 35.96 -7.72
C GLY A 382 -3.76 34.75 -7.65
N LYS A 383 -3.70 34.01 -6.54
CA LYS A 383 -2.87 32.82 -6.37
C LYS A 383 -3.71 31.55 -6.48
N PRO A 384 -3.23 30.50 -7.17
CA PRO A 384 -3.89 29.19 -7.18
C PRO A 384 -4.00 28.62 -5.76
N VAL A 385 -5.17 28.06 -5.44
CA VAL A 385 -5.44 27.45 -4.15
C VAL A 385 -6.09 26.08 -4.31
N ARG A 386 -5.88 25.22 -3.32
CA ARG A 386 -6.61 23.96 -3.22
C ARG A 386 -8.07 24.28 -2.92
N THR A 387 -8.95 23.75 -3.74
CA THR A 387 -10.39 24.05 -3.64
C THR A 387 -11.17 22.78 -3.37
N GLU A 388 -11.98 22.79 -2.30
CA GLU A 388 -12.89 21.68 -1.98
C GLU A 388 -14.23 21.90 -2.68
N LEU A 389 -14.74 20.84 -3.28
CA LEU A 389 -16.00 20.83 -4.01
C LEU A 389 -16.83 19.59 -3.67
N SER A 390 -18.15 19.80 -3.48
CA SER A 390 -19.12 18.72 -3.26
C SER A 390 -20.13 18.68 -4.39
N LEU A 391 -20.43 17.48 -4.91
CA LEU A 391 -21.40 17.28 -5.98
C LEU A 391 -22.33 16.10 -5.68
N LEU A 392 -23.60 16.25 -6.10
CA LEU A 392 -24.55 15.13 -6.11
C LEU A 392 -24.53 14.44 -7.47
N VAL A 393 -24.18 13.17 -7.47
CA VAL A 393 -24.20 12.30 -8.65
C VAL A 393 -25.47 11.43 -8.59
N ASP A 394 -26.38 11.66 -9.53
CA ASP A 394 -27.67 10.98 -9.58
C ASP A 394 -27.60 9.69 -10.39
N PHE A 395 -28.03 8.60 -9.79
CA PHE A 395 -28.25 7.30 -10.43
C PHE A 395 -29.75 7.05 -10.58
N ARG A 396 -30.22 6.97 -11.81
CA ARG A 396 -31.64 6.78 -12.12
C ARG A 396 -31.80 5.60 -13.05
N LEU A 397 -32.73 4.72 -12.70
CA LEU A 397 -33.15 3.61 -13.56
C LEU A 397 -34.17 4.12 -14.59
N GLU A 398 -33.96 3.84 -15.86
CA GLU A 398 -34.95 4.13 -16.87
C GLU A 398 -36.21 3.28 -16.65
N LYS A 399 -37.37 3.92 -16.53
CA LYS A 399 -38.65 3.21 -16.54
C LYS A 399 -38.86 2.59 -17.90
N LYS A 400 -38.85 1.25 -18.00
CA LYS A 400 -39.27 0.56 -19.21
C LYS A 400 -40.64 1.08 -19.62
N LYS A 401 -40.72 1.84 -20.70
CA LYS A 401 -42.00 2.18 -21.33
C LYS A 401 -42.66 0.89 -21.76
N HIS A 402 -43.66 0.40 -21.03
CA HIS A 402 -44.56 -0.62 -21.52
C HIS A 402 -45.23 -0.08 -22.79
N LYS A 403 -44.80 -0.58 -23.94
CA LYS A 403 -45.61 -0.45 -25.16
C LYS A 403 -46.91 -1.22 -24.88
N ARG A 404 -47.99 -0.47 -24.64
CA ARG A 404 -49.31 -1.04 -24.74
C ARG A 404 -49.48 -1.54 -26.16
N LYS A 405 -49.68 -2.86 -26.31
CA LYS A 405 -50.19 -3.46 -27.55
C LYS A 405 -51.65 -3.11 -27.71
#